data_bfbb92b5161352d3568791e2166f2df2
#
_entry.id   bfbb92b5161352d3568791e2166f2df2
#
_cell.length_a   1.000
_cell.length_b   1.000
_cell.length_c   1.000
_cell.angle_alpha   90.00
_cell.angle_beta   90.00
_cell.angle_gamma   90.00
#
_symmetry.space_group_name_H-M   'P 1'
#
loop_
_entity.id
_entity.type
_entity.pdbx_description
1 polymer ?
#
loop_
_entity_poly.entity_id
_entity_poly.type
_entity_poly.pdbx_seq_one_letter_code
_entity_poly.pdbx_strand_id
1 'polypeptide(L)'
;MMNEFTLKADFGMTATDNGFKLFGINAGDVIAFESCKDVPANGSLVAVSVDNGPTTLKRISYYGDGMDCYLEGGSGKVAPIFISAAECSSMKIIGVAVSVIHSLIPDAEKGA
;
A
#
# COMPACT_ATOMS: atom_id res chain seq x y z
N MET A 1 17.45 0.89 29.32
CA MET A 1 15.97 0.84 29.36
C MET A 1 15.44 0.92 27.94
N MET A 2 14.58 0.00 27.59
CA MET A 2 13.96 0.04 26.27
C MET A 2 12.84 1.08 26.24
N ASN A 3 12.87 1.93 25.23
CA ASN A 3 11.74 2.81 24.98
C ASN A 3 10.62 2.01 24.36
N GLU A 4 9.41 2.27 24.80
CA GLU A 4 8.25 1.69 24.15
C GLU A 4 8.03 2.38 22.82
N PHE A 5 7.90 1.55 21.78
CA PHE A 5 7.47 2.04 20.49
C PHE A 5 5.96 1.90 20.38
N THR A 6 5.29 3.02 20.29
CA THR A 6 3.89 3.02 19.91
C THR A 6 3.81 3.26 18.42
N LEU A 7 3.44 2.23 17.68
CA LEU A 7 3.18 2.37 16.27
C LEU A 7 1.88 3.14 16.09
N LYS A 8 1.97 4.34 15.53
CA LYS A 8 0.78 5.13 15.22
C LYS A 8 0.27 4.71 13.85
N ALA A 9 -0.76 3.92 13.85
CA ALA A 9 -1.43 3.48 12.63
C ALA A 9 -2.92 3.35 12.90
N ASP A 10 -3.71 3.55 11.87
CA ASP A 10 -5.17 3.46 11.97
C ASP A 10 -5.67 2.07 11.61
N PHE A 11 -4.96 1.36 10.74
CA PHE A 11 -5.29 -0.01 10.37
C PHE A 11 -4.08 -0.72 9.76
N GLY A 12 -4.21 -2.02 9.54
CA GLY A 12 -3.18 -2.83 8.89
C GLY A 12 -3.74 -3.73 7.81
N MET A 13 -2.87 -4.14 6.91
CA MET A 13 -3.16 -5.15 5.89
C MET A 13 -2.02 -6.14 5.84
N THR A 14 -2.34 -7.41 5.64
CA THR A 14 -1.33 -8.45 5.45
C THR A 14 -0.96 -8.56 3.98
N ALA A 15 0.35 -8.53 3.69
CA ALA A 15 0.84 -8.76 2.34
C ALA A 15 0.59 -10.22 1.96
N THR A 16 -0.07 -10.44 0.83
CA THR A 16 -0.43 -11.78 0.36
C THR A 16 0.61 -12.39 -0.57
N ASP A 17 1.54 -11.58 -1.07
CA ASP A 17 2.60 -12.03 -1.96
C ASP A 17 3.85 -11.18 -1.79
N ASN A 18 4.88 -11.45 -2.61
CA ASN A 18 6.15 -10.74 -2.59
C ASN A 18 6.22 -9.61 -3.62
N GLY A 19 5.08 -9.13 -4.10
CA GLY A 19 5.03 -8.12 -5.17
C GLY A 19 5.75 -6.82 -4.82
N PHE A 20 5.81 -6.44 -3.55
CA PHE A 20 6.50 -5.24 -3.10
C PHE A 20 7.82 -5.53 -2.38
N LYS A 21 8.49 -6.61 -2.75
CA LYS A 21 9.76 -7.02 -2.13
C LYS A 21 10.83 -5.92 -2.20
N LEU A 22 10.85 -5.13 -3.27
CA LEU A 22 11.79 -4.03 -3.41
C LEU A 22 11.58 -2.93 -2.35
N PHE A 23 10.42 -2.90 -1.73
CA PHE A 23 10.11 -2.01 -0.62
C PHE A 23 10.35 -2.67 0.74
N GLY A 24 10.94 -3.86 0.75
CA GLY A 24 11.17 -4.62 1.98
C GLY A 24 9.93 -5.34 2.51
N ILE A 25 8.91 -5.52 1.67
CA ILE A 25 7.66 -6.17 2.07
C ILE A 25 7.63 -7.59 1.52
N ASN A 26 7.51 -8.56 2.42
CA ASN A 26 7.42 -9.98 2.05
C ASN A 26 6.01 -10.50 2.35
N ALA A 27 5.64 -11.57 1.67
CA ALA A 27 4.37 -12.23 1.95
C ALA A 27 4.29 -12.58 3.44
N GLY A 28 3.14 -12.30 4.05
CA GLY A 28 2.91 -12.52 5.47
C GLY A 28 3.24 -11.32 6.36
N ASP A 29 3.95 -10.32 5.84
CA ASP A 29 4.20 -9.10 6.60
C ASP A 29 2.91 -8.30 6.77
N VAL A 30 2.83 -7.55 7.87
CA VAL A 30 1.72 -6.63 8.11
C VAL A 30 2.17 -5.22 7.75
N ILE A 31 1.39 -4.56 6.91
CA ILE A 31 1.64 -3.18 6.52
C ILE A 31 0.70 -2.30 7.34
N ALA A 32 1.27 -1.34 8.05
CA ALA A 32 0.51 -0.41 8.87
C ALA A 32 0.24 0.87 8.06
N PHE A 33 -0.99 1.37 8.14
CA PHE A 33 -1.44 2.53 7.39
C PHE A 33 -1.98 3.62 8.31
N GLU A 34 -1.75 4.86 7.92
CA GLU A 34 -2.47 6.01 8.47
C GLU A 34 -3.57 6.42 7.49
N SER A 35 -4.73 6.79 8.03
CA SER A 35 -5.81 7.34 7.21
C SER A 35 -5.32 8.58 6.47
N CYS A 36 -5.67 8.68 5.20
CA CYS A 36 -5.20 9.74 4.34
C CYS A 36 -6.28 10.80 4.18
N LYS A 37 -5.98 12.04 4.59
CA LYS A 37 -6.88 13.19 4.44
C LYS A 37 -6.50 14.06 3.25
N ASP A 38 -5.22 14.03 2.89
CA ASP A 38 -4.66 14.82 1.80
C ASP A 38 -4.17 13.92 0.69
N VAL A 39 -3.74 14.52 -0.41
CA VAL A 39 -3.16 13.78 -1.52
C VAL A 39 -1.85 13.14 -1.06
N PRO A 40 -1.69 11.82 -1.19
CA PRO A 40 -0.44 11.15 -0.83
C PRO A 40 0.74 11.67 -1.66
N ALA A 41 1.93 11.64 -1.09
CA ALA A 41 3.13 11.99 -1.83
C ALA A 41 3.36 11.03 -3.00
N ASN A 42 3.95 11.56 -4.08
CA ASN A 42 4.30 10.75 -5.25
C ASN A 42 5.19 9.56 -4.84
N GLY A 43 4.84 8.38 -5.30
CA GLY A 43 5.57 7.15 -4.99
C GLY A 43 5.16 6.47 -3.70
N SER A 44 4.17 6.98 -2.99
CA SER A 44 3.66 6.36 -1.76
C SER A 44 3.01 5.02 -2.02
N LEU A 45 3.13 4.10 -1.07
CA LEU A 45 2.32 2.90 -1.05
C LEU A 45 1.00 3.24 -0.34
N VAL A 46 -0.10 2.90 -0.98
CA VAL A 46 -1.44 3.26 -0.50
C VAL A 46 -2.36 2.04 -0.48
N ALA A 47 -3.29 2.05 0.47
CA ALA A 47 -4.45 1.17 0.45
C ALA A 47 -5.53 1.90 -0.33
N VAL A 48 -5.97 1.34 -1.44
CA VAL A 48 -6.85 2.03 -2.38
C VAL A 48 -7.94 1.10 -2.89
N SER A 49 -9.12 1.67 -3.11
CA SER A 49 -10.26 1.01 -3.76
C SER A 49 -10.59 1.78 -5.03
N VAL A 50 -10.82 1.07 -6.12
CA VAL A 50 -11.19 1.65 -7.41
C VAL A 50 -12.57 1.13 -7.78
N ASP A 51 -13.45 2.05 -8.20
CA ASP A 51 -14.84 1.73 -8.61
C ASP A 51 -15.59 0.90 -7.57
N ASN A 52 -15.42 1.24 -6.28
CA ASN A 52 -16.02 0.50 -5.16
C ASN A 52 -15.59 -0.96 -5.07
N GLY A 53 -14.46 -1.29 -5.68
CA GLY A 53 -13.89 -2.63 -5.61
C GLY A 53 -13.18 -2.90 -4.29
N PRO A 54 -12.51 -4.04 -4.17
CA PRO A 54 -11.78 -4.37 -2.95
C PRO A 54 -10.61 -3.41 -2.71
N THR A 55 -10.26 -3.23 -1.45
CA THR A 55 -9.08 -2.45 -1.07
C THR A 55 -7.82 -3.24 -1.39
N THR A 56 -6.92 -2.64 -2.13
CA THR A 56 -5.65 -3.27 -2.52
C THR A 56 -4.48 -2.36 -2.20
N LEU A 57 -3.28 -2.96 -2.13
CA LEU A 57 -2.04 -2.23 -1.95
C LEU A 57 -1.50 -1.84 -3.32
N LYS A 58 -1.26 -0.55 -3.53
CA LYS A 58 -0.71 -0.03 -4.79
C LYS A 58 0.31 1.06 -4.50
N ARG A 59 1.23 1.26 -5.44
CA ARG A 59 2.10 2.43 -5.44
C ARG A 59 1.46 3.48 -6.33
N ILE A 60 1.30 4.70 -5.81
CA ILE A 60 0.69 5.80 -6.56
C ILE A 60 1.78 6.70 -7.15
N SER A 61 1.65 7.03 -8.44
CA SER A 61 2.56 7.91 -9.15
C SER A 61 1.74 8.94 -9.93
N TYR A 62 2.11 10.21 -9.80
CA TYR A 62 1.41 11.32 -10.47
C TYR A 62 2.18 11.78 -11.69
N TYR A 63 1.45 12.28 -12.69
CA TYR A 63 2.01 12.75 -13.95
C TYR A 63 1.48 14.13 -14.32
N GLY A 64 2.36 14.96 -14.86
CA GLY A 64 2.01 16.30 -15.30
C GLY A 64 1.66 17.23 -14.15
N ASP A 65 1.01 18.35 -14.49
CA ASP A 65 0.60 19.36 -13.53
C ASP A 65 -0.78 19.07 -12.92
N GLY A 66 -1.48 18.07 -13.43
CA GLY A 66 -2.78 17.64 -12.95
C GLY A 66 -2.65 16.49 -11.97
N MET A 67 -3.79 15.94 -11.59
CA MET A 67 -3.87 14.80 -10.67
C MET A 67 -4.03 13.47 -11.41
N ASP A 68 -3.57 13.40 -12.65
CA ASP A 68 -3.48 12.14 -13.37
C ASP A 68 -2.51 11.23 -12.63
N CYS A 69 -2.88 9.98 -12.42
CA CYS A 69 -2.00 9.07 -11.70
C CYS A 69 -2.06 7.65 -12.23
N TYR A 70 -1.02 6.88 -11.91
CA TYR A 70 -1.01 5.44 -12.09
C TYR A 70 -0.97 4.77 -10.74
N LEU A 71 -1.74 3.68 -10.63
CA LEU A 71 -1.71 2.78 -9.48
C LEU A 71 -1.00 1.51 -9.93
N GLU A 72 0.19 1.28 -9.40
CA GLU A 72 1.01 0.14 -9.80
C GLU A 72 1.02 -0.93 -8.73
N GLY A 73 0.81 -2.19 -9.13
CA GLY A 73 1.10 -3.34 -8.31
C GLY A 73 2.60 -3.60 -8.29
N GLY A 74 3.10 -4.27 -7.26
CA GLY A 74 4.53 -4.48 -7.10
C GLY A 74 5.12 -5.57 -7.98
N SER A 75 4.31 -6.50 -8.48
CA SER A 75 4.81 -7.71 -9.13
C SER A 75 5.09 -7.58 -10.63
N GLY A 76 4.64 -6.54 -11.27
CA GLY A 76 4.73 -6.40 -12.72
C GLY A 76 3.79 -7.33 -13.51
N LYS A 77 3.08 -8.23 -12.82
CA LYS A 77 2.12 -9.14 -13.44
C LYS A 77 0.75 -8.50 -13.65
N VAL A 78 0.49 -7.43 -12.92
CA VAL A 78 -0.76 -6.69 -13.02
C VAL A 78 -0.47 -5.38 -13.72
N ALA A 79 -1.24 -5.09 -14.77
CA ALA A 79 -1.08 -3.83 -15.49
C ALA A 79 -1.37 -2.63 -14.59
N PRO A 80 -0.62 -1.54 -14.71
CA PRO A 80 -0.93 -0.32 -13.97
C PRO A 80 -2.33 0.19 -14.32
N ILE A 81 -3.01 0.75 -13.33
CA ILE A 81 -4.32 1.36 -13.52
C ILE A 81 -4.13 2.86 -13.69
N PHE A 82 -4.53 3.40 -14.83
CA PHE A 82 -4.50 4.84 -15.05
C PHE A 82 -5.79 5.49 -14.56
N ILE A 83 -5.68 6.51 -13.74
CA ILE A 83 -6.80 7.31 -13.25
C ILE A 83 -6.54 8.76 -13.65
N SER A 84 -7.36 9.28 -14.55
CA SER A 84 -7.25 10.70 -14.94
C SER A 84 -7.79 11.59 -13.82
N ALA A 85 -7.37 12.85 -13.81
CA ALA A 85 -7.86 13.83 -12.83
C ALA A 85 -9.39 13.96 -12.87
N ALA A 86 -9.98 13.83 -14.06
CA ALA A 86 -11.45 13.89 -14.22
C ALA A 86 -12.14 12.68 -13.60
N GLU A 87 -11.43 11.57 -13.45
CA GLU A 87 -11.98 10.30 -12.92
C GLU A 87 -11.55 10.04 -11.48
N CYS A 88 -10.94 10.99 -10.80
CA CYS A 88 -10.39 10.78 -9.45
C CYS A 88 -11.47 10.36 -8.45
N SER A 89 -12.74 10.65 -8.68
CA SER A 89 -13.84 10.20 -7.83
C SER A 89 -14.06 8.69 -7.86
N SER A 90 -13.54 7.99 -8.88
CA SER A 90 -13.62 6.52 -8.94
C SER A 90 -12.59 5.86 -8.04
N MET A 91 -11.62 6.59 -7.54
CA MET A 91 -10.55 6.11 -6.70
C MET A 91 -10.74 6.62 -5.27
N LYS A 92 -10.71 5.71 -4.32
CA LYS A 92 -10.77 6.06 -2.91
C LYS A 92 -9.49 5.61 -2.23
N ILE A 93 -8.67 6.56 -1.79
CA ILE A 93 -7.46 6.27 -1.04
C ILE A 93 -7.84 6.18 0.44
N ILE A 94 -7.66 5.00 1.01
CA ILE A 94 -8.08 4.70 2.39
C ILE A 94 -6.97 5.04 3.36
N GLY A 95 -5.73 4.83 2.96
CA GLY A 95 -4.60 5.16 3.81
C GLY A 95 -3.27 5.09 3.10
N VAL A 96 -2.25 5.63 3.76
CA VAL A 96 -0.85 5.63 3.29
C VAL A 96 -0.05 4.69 4.18
N ALA A 97 0.76 3.83 3.57
CA ALA A 97 1.63 2.92 4.31
C ALA A 97 2.70 3.70 5.06
N VAL A 98 2.83 3.44 6.35
CA VAL A 98 3.80 4.13 7.21
C VAL A 98 4.82 3.20 7.82
N SER A 99 4.54 1.90 7.86
CA SER A 99 5.45 0.93 8.46
C SER A 99 5.16 -0.48 7.98
N VAL A 100 6.16 -1.34 8.08
CA VAL A 100 6.03 -2.76 7.79
C VAL A 100 6.46 -3.54 9.03
N ILE A 101 5.64 -4.51 9.41
CA ILE A 101 5.93 -5.40 10.54
C ILE A 101 6.24 -6.77 9.96
N HIS A 102 7.49 -7.20 10.08
CA HIS A 102 7.93 -8.50 9.61
C HIS A 102 7.60 -9.59 10.62
N SER A 103 7.22 -10.74 10.10
CA SER A 103 7.04 -11.91 10.94
C SER A 103 8.41 -12.46 11.35
N LEU A 104 8.56 -12.81 12.62
CA LEU A 104 9.74 -13.49 13.13
C LEU A 104 9.62 -15.02 13.03
N ILE A 105 8.47 -15.51 12.60
CA ILE A 105 8.27 -16.96 12.44
C ILE A 105 8.88 -17.39 11.12
N PRO A 106 9.79 -18.38 11.11
CA PRO A 106 10.37 -18.89 9.86
C PRO A 106 9.29 -19.46 8.93
N ASP A 107 9.49 -19.31 7.61
CA ASP A 107 8.54 -19.79 6.62
C ASP A 107 8.25 -21.28 6.72
N ALA A 108 9.26 -22.07 7.10
CA ALA A 108 9.08 -23.52 7.29
C ALA A 108 8.07 -23.84 8.39
N GLU A 109 7.97 -23.01 9.41
CA GLU A 109 6.99 -23.18 10.50
C GLU A 109 5.62 -22.62 10.10
N LYS A 110 5.59 -21.59 9.28
CA LYS A 110 4.34 -21.01 8.77
C LYS A 110 3.59 -21.97 7.85
N GLY A 111 4.32 -22.80 7.12
CA GLY A 111 3.75 -23.74 6.18
C GLY A 111 3.26 -25.04 6.80
N ALA A 112 3.44 -25.17 8.07
CA ALA A 112 3.06 -26.40 8.77
C ALA A 112 1.56 -26.46 9.06
#